data_9cd962be3c8c2721b77ab227b1703410
#
_entry.id   9cd962be3c8c2721b77ab227b1703410
#
_cell.length_a   1.000
_cell.length_b   1.000
_cell.length_c   1.000
_cell.angle_alpha   90.00
_cell.angle_beta   90.00
_cell.angle_gamma   90.00
#
_symmetry.space_group_name_H-M   'P 1'
#
loop_
_entity.id
_entity.type
_entity.pdbx_description
1 polymer ?
#
loop_
_entity_poly.entity_id
_entity_poly.type
_entity_poly.pdbx_seq_one_letter_code
_entity_poly.pdbx_strand_id
1 'polypeptide(L)'
;MNKIFKVIWNPATGSYNVASETAKSRGKKSGRSKLLISALVAGGLLSSFGALANAGDDTGIGVDHGYGFNNLGWVALGKGAEADTYNDTNGASTAVGFEARAQRKWSTAIGAQTVAGEASLAVGNDANASAERSISLGASSIAAGGYSIALGTEAESNGTRSIAQGAKAVSTGNYSIAIGDHSNTGADKAIALGNATKATAIMSIALGDSANASKEYSMALGASSKANGTDSIALGRLSLASAANAIAMGAESEAAENATAIGFNADAIGKSSLALGDNASAGETNSIAIGQGSEASKLDSIALGSNSRSAGENAIALGNNSNAGGKNSLAFGFNTTANGDNAVAIGANSSAGADNTVSVGSSSLKRKIVNMGNGDINNVSSDAINGSQLYAISKSVSDRLGGYHDDPDNVINSDGTLKAPTYYLQSGQYNNVGEALQSIDNNTLHWDSKSNKYSASHTVFNANGSVKSTSAKNIITDVADGTISATSSDAVNGSQLYNLKQDALLWDGTAFSAKHGTSNTNSKITNVADGAVSASSKDAVNGSQLYDLKQDALLWDGTAFSAKHGPRNTCLL
;
A
#
# COMPACT_ATOMS: atom_id res chain seq x y z
N MET A 1 12.47 -32.44 -46.62
CA MET A 1 13.74 -31.86 -46.13
C MET A 1 13.43 -30.60 -45.35
N ASN A 2 13.49 -30.66 -44.03
CA ASN A 2 13.34 -29.46 -43.19
C ASN A 2 14.61 -28.62 -43.29
N LYS A 3 14.49 -27.41 -43.82
CA LYS A 3 15.58 -26.44 -43.82
C LYS A 3 15.57 -25.73 -42.46
N ILE A 4 16.57 -25.98 -41.67
CA ILE A 4 16.77 -25.29 -40.40
C ILE A 4 17.50 -23.95 -40.71
N PHE A 5 16.96 -22.85 -40.22
CA PHE A 5 17.53 -21.50 -40.38
C PHE A 5 18.02 -20.99 -39.04
N LYS A 6 19.18 -20.34 -39.05
CA LYS A 6 19.75 -19.69 -37.87
C LYS A 6 19.48 -18.20 -37.92
N VAL A 7 18.91 -17.65 -36.86
CA VAL A 7 18.70 -16.21 -36.69
C VAL A 7 19.97 -15.59 -36.10
N ILE A 8 20.54 -14.63 -36.77
CA ILE A 8 21.78 -13.96 -36.38
C ILE A 8 21.48 -12.47 -36.19
N TRP A 9 21.87 -11.93 -35.06
CA TRP A 9 21.81 -10.50 -34.78
C TRP A 9 22.88 -9.75 -35.61
N ASN A 10 22.50 -8.73 -36.35
CA ASN A 10 23.42 -7.86 -37.06
C ASN A 10 23.57 -6.53 -36.30
N PRO A 11 24.70 -6.33 -35.61
CA PRO A 11 24.92 -5.12 -34.82
C PRO A 11 25.14 -3.86 -35.66
N ALA A 12 25.40 -4.00 -36.97
CA ALA A 12 25.59 -2.85 -37.86
C ALA A 12 24.26 -2.25 -38.34
N THR A 13 23.19 -3.04 -38.35
CA THR A 13 21.87 -2.60 -38.83
C THR A 13 20.80 -2.63 -37.71
N GLY A 14 21.14 -3.13 -36.55
CA GLY A 14 20.21 -3.24 -35.40
C GLY A 14 19.03 -4.19 -35.65
N SER A 15 19.19 -5.20 -36.52
CA SER A 15 18.10 -6.12 -36.88
C SER A 15 18.55 -7.58 -36.91
N TYR A 16 17.59 -8.50 -36.80
CA TYR A 16 17.83 -9.93 -36.93
C TYR A 16 17.72 -10.36 -38.41
N ASN A 17 18.73 -11.08 -38.92
CA ASN A 17 18.71 -11.68 -40.24
C ASN A 17 18.67 -13.21 -40.16
N VAL A 18 17.94 -13.84 -41.05
CA VAL A 18 17.85 -15.29 -41.16
C VAL A 18 18.90 -15.79 -42.18
N ALA A 19 19.77 -16.66 -41.71
CA ALA A 19 20.79 -17.28 -42.59
C ALA A 19 20.65 -18.80 -42.59
N SER A 20 21.05 -19.45 -43.70
CA SER A 20 21.12 -20.90 -43.74
C SER A 20 22.27 -21.42 -42.89
N GLU A 21 22.16 -22.64 -42.37
CA GLU A 21 23.18 -23.26 -41.52
C GLU A 21 24.59 -23.34 -42.14
N THR A 22 24.69 -23.23 -43.45
CA THR A 22 25.97 -23.25 -44.18
C THR A 22 26.65 -21.89 -44.28
N ALA A 23 26.02 -20.80 -43.81
CA ALA A 23 26.63 -19.49 -43.84
C ALA A 23 27.72 -19.39 -42.73
N LYS A 24 28.96 -19.46 -43.13
CA LYS A 24 30.11 -19.17 -42.24
C LYS A 24 30.15 -17.67 -41.98
N SER A 25 30.09 -17.28 -40.73
CA SER A 25 30.35 -15.90 -40.27
C SER A 25 31.76 -15.49 -40.70
N ARG A 26 31.85 -14.54 -41.64
CA ARG A 26 33.11 -13.83 -41.89
C ARG A 26 33.28 -12.77 -40.81
N GLY A 27 33.70 -13.20 -39.61
CA GLY A 27 34.23 -12.29 -38.63
C GLY A 27 35.47 -11.62 -39.17
N LYS A 28 35.44 -10.31 -39.39
CA LYS A 28 36.65 -9.53 -39.53
C LYS A 28 37.49 -9.75 -38.30
N LYS A 29 38.59 -10.50 -38.43
CA LYS A 29 39.67 -10.50 -37.44
C LYS A 29 40.17 -9.06 -37.35
N SER A 30 39.84 -8.35 -36.28
CA SER A 30 40.53 -7.12 -35.91
C SER A 30 41.92 -7.51 -35.37
N GLY A 31 42.80 -7.79 -36.28
CA GLY A 31 44.19 -8.10 -35.99
C GLY A 31 45.09 -6.88 -36.02
N ARG A 32 44.67 -5.75 -35.41
CA ARG A 32 45.54 -4.55 -35.42
C ARG A 32 45.80 -3.89 -34.09
N SER A 33 45.25 -4.40 -32.97
CA SER A 33 45.50 -3.79 -31.66
C SER A 33 46.54 -4.51 -30.82
N LYS A 34 46.98 -5.72 -31.17
CA LYS A 34 48.00 -6.47 -30.38
C LYS A 34 49.42 -6.29 -30.86
N LEU A 35 49.64 -5.73 -32.07
CA LEU A 35 50.99 -5.53 -32.60
C LEU A 35 51.56 -4.13 -32.34
N LEU A 36 50.79 -3.15 -31.95
CA LEU A 36 51.32 -1.81 -31.66
C LEU A 36 51.87 -1.66 -30.24
N ILE A 37 51.37 -2.41 -29.28
CA ILE A 37 51.87 -2.35 -27.88
C ILE A 37 53.13 -3.25 -27.75
N SER A 38 53.17 -4.40 -28.38
CA SER A 38 54.37 -5.26 -28.35
C SER A 38 55.51 -4.76 -29.21
N ALA A 39 55.23 -4.01 -30.28
CA ALA A 39 56.27 -3.40 -31.10
C ALA A 39 56.90 -2.15 -30.47
N LEU A 40 56.14 -1.40 -29.66
CA LEU A 40 56.66 -0.25 -28.91
C LEU A 40 57.52 -0.64 -27.72
N VAL A 41 57.20 -1.77 -27.10
CA VAL A 41 57.96 -2.27 -25.93
C VAL A 41 59.21 -3.11 -26.38
N ALA A 42 59.10 -3.88 -27.48
CA ALA A 42 60.22 -4.71 -27.94
C ALA A 42 61.20 -3.97 -28.92
N GLY A 43 60.71 -2.99 -29.68
CA GLY A 43 61.54 -2.20 -30.58
C GLY A 43 62.29 -1.06 -29.92
N GLY A 44 61.79 -0.55 -28.81
CA GLY A 44 62.42 0.54 -28.05
C GLY A 44 63.48 0.11 -27.04
N LEU A 45 63.47 -1.17 -26.64
CA LEU A 45 64.38 -1.67 -25.60
C LEU A 45 65.65 -2.32 -26.11
N LEU A 46 65.73 -2.67 -27.39
CA LEU A 46 66.88 -3.38 -27.96
C LEU A 46 67.81 -2.53 -28.80
N SER A 47 67.45 -1.31 -29.16
CA SER A 47 68.32 -0.42 -29.92
C SER A 47 68.93 0.74 -29.12
N SER A 48 68.65 0.84 -27.85
CA SER A 48 69.04 2.03 -27.07
C SER A 48 70.23 1.84 -26.11
N PHE A 49 70.80 0.63 -26.01
CA PHE A 49 72.03 0.48 -25.20
C PHE A 49 73.27 1.07 -25.85
N GLY A 50 73.17 1.59 -27.06
CA GLY A 50 74.27 2.25 -27.75
C GLY A 50 74.04 3.68 -28.23
N ALA A 51 72.83 4.21 -28.07
CA ALA A 51 72.50 5.51 -28.61
C ALA A 51 72.04 6.54 -27.57
N LEU A 52 72.16 6.25 -26.29
CA LEU A 52 71.79 7.18 -25.21
C LEU A 52 72.79 8.28 -24.91
N ALA A 53 73.86 8.35 -25.68
CA ALA A 53 74.91 9.35 -25.48
C ALA A 53 74.76 10.64 -26.31
N ASN A 54 73.71 10.77 -27.18
CA ASN A 54 73.69 11.96 -28.05
C ASN A 54 72.28 12.41 -28.52
N ALA A 55 71.31 12.45 -27.69
CA ALA A 55 70.06 13.15 -27.97
C ALA A 55 69.98 14.38 -27.09
N GLY A 56 70.65 15.43 -27.51
CA GLY A 56 70.48 16.82 -27.02
C GLY A 56 70.47 17.01 -25.49
N ASP A 57 70.97 18.07 -25.05
CA ASP A 57 71.15 18.64 -23.69
C ASP A 57 70.15 18.34 -22.56
N ASP A 58 69.43 17.23 -22.60
CA ASP A 58 68.36 16.86 -21.67
C ASP A 58 68.67 15.49 -20.98
N THR A 59 69.88 15.37 -20.40
CA THR A 59 70.19 14.24 -19.55
C THR A 59 69.46 14.32 -18.21
N GLY A 60 68.45 13.45 -18.00
CA GLY A 60 67.93 13.20 -16.70
C GLY A 60 69.05 12.68 -15.78
N ILE A 61 69.15 13.24 -14.59
CA ILE A 61 70.11 12.79 -13.59
C ILE A 61 69.44 11.64 -12.82
N GLY A 62 69.89 10.40 -13.03
CA GLY A 62 69.61 9.35 -12.08
C GLY A 62 70.35 9.64 -10.80
N VAL A 63 69.69 9.97 -9.73
CA VAL A 63 70.32 10.18 -8.42
C VAL A 63 70.34 8.85 -7.69
N ASP A 64 71.49 8.21 -7.72
CA ASP A 64 71.79 7.06 -6.86
C ASP A 64 72.26 7.57 -5.49
N HIS A 65 71.43 7.42 -4.47
CA HIS A 65 71.81 7.69 -3.08
C HIS A 65 72.29 6.43 -2.35
N GLY A 66 72.68 5.38 -3.04
CA GLY A 66 73.06 4.12 -2.43
C GLY A 66 74.55 3.75 -2.53
N TYR A 67 75.23 3.70 -1.44
CA TYR A 67 76.48 2.94 -1.30
C TYR A 67 76.14 1.45 -1.46
N GLY A 68 76.57 0.84 -2.57
CA GLY A 68 76.56 -0.64 -2.61
C GLY A 68 76.38 -1.22 -4.01
N PHE A 69 77.28 -2.03 -4.38
CA PHE A 69 77.35 -2.89 -5.55
C PHE A 69 76.05 -3.58 -5.83
N ASN A 70 75.42 -3.27 -6.96
CA ASN A 70 74.27 -3.91 -7.63
C ASN A 70 73.00 -3.06 -7.81
N ASN A 71 73.12 -1.79 -8.07
CA ASN A 71 71.95 -1.00 -8.60
C ASN A 71 71.72 -1.35 -10.06
N LEU A 72 71.24 -2.54 -10.31
CA LEU A 72 70.74 -2.99 -11.59
C LEU A 72 69.24 -2.70 -11.66
N GLY A 73 68.88 -1.63 -12.33
CA GLY A 73 67.50 -1.54 -12.73
C GLY A 73 66.76 -0.19 -12.58
N TRP A 74 67.43 0.93 -12.45
CA TRP A 74 66.76 2.23 -12.56
C TRP A 74 66.91 2.80 -13.98
N VAL A 75 65.88 3.54 -14.42
CA VAL A 75 65.85 4.26 -15.68
C VAL A 75 65.37 5.70 -15.44
N ALA A 76 66.19 6.70 -15.81
CA ALA A 76 65.80 8.10 -15.84
C ALA A 76 66.01 8.65 -17.27
N LEU A 77 64.93 9.09 -17.92
CA LEU A 77 64.98 9.59 -19.27
C LEU A 77 64.13 10.86 -19.40
N GLY A 78 64.76 11.98 -19.66
CA GLY A 78 64.13 13.30 -19.81
C GLY A 78 64.82 14.34 -18.95
N LYS A 79 64.66 15.62 -19.33
CA LYS A 79 65.22 16.73 -18.59
C LYS A 79 64.60 16.78 -17.17
N GLY A 80 65.42 16.75 -16.13
CA GLY A 80 64.97 16.76 -14.74
C GLY A 80 64.29 15.44 -14.30
N ALA A 81 64.38 14.34 -15.08
CA ALA A 81 63.86 13.06 -14.65
C ALA A 81 64.70 12.49 -13.50
N GLU A 82 64.04 12.01 -12.44
CA GLU A 82 64.68 11.47 -11.22
C GLU A 82 64.14 10.05 -10.97
N ALA A 83 65.05 9.05 -10.98
CA ALA A 83 64.74 7.69 -10.56
C ALA A 83 65.53 7.40 -9.28
N ASP A 84 64.85 7.38 -8.12
CA ASP A 84 65.47 7.27 -6.78
C ASP A 84 64.95 6.01 -6.08
N THR A 85 65.87 5.17 -5.61
CA THR A 85 65.53 3.98 -4.83
C THR A 85 65.59 4.20 -3.32
N TYR A 86 65.94 5.41 -2.89
CA TYR A 86 66.01 5.84 -1.50
C TYR A 86 66.81 4.87 -0.60
N ASN A 87 68.06 4.63 -0.96
CA ASN A 87 69.00 3.72 -0.25
C ASN A 87 68.58 2.23 -0.18
N ASP A 88 67.63 1.78 -0.96
CA ASP A 88 67.25 0.38 -1.01
C ASP A 88 67.96 -0.32 -2.17
N THR A 89 68.91 -1.22 -1.84
CA THR A 89 69.75 -1.95 -2.81
C THR A 89 68.96 -2.97 -3.65
N ASN A 90 67.73 -3.23 -3.32
CA ASN A 90 66.91 -4.26 -3.98
C ASN A 90 65.74 -3.69 -4.84
N GLY A 91 65.66 -2.38 -5.04
CA GLY A 91 64.58 -1.73 -5.76
C GLY A 91 65.00 -1.22 -7.13
N ALA A 92 64.17 -1.43 -8.15
CA ALA A 92 64.29 -0.81 -9.45
C ALA A 92 63.24 0.32 -9.58
N SER A 93 63.60 1.48 -10.09
CA SER A 93 62.68 2.57 -10.37
C SER A 93 62.83 3.06 -11.82
N THR A 94 61.75 3.59 -12.42
CA THR A 94 61.74 4.06 -13.79
C THR A 94 61.10 5.45 -13.86
N ALA A 95 61.82 6.44 -14.33
CA ALA A 95 61.33 7.80 -14.59
C ALA A 95 61.54 8.19 -16.05
N VAL A 96 60.47 8.42 -16.79
CA VAL A 96 60.54 8.77 -18.22
C VAL A 96 59.65 9.99 -18.47
N GLY A 97 60.27 11.12 -18.79
CA GLY A 97 59.57 12.37 -19.09
C GLY A 97 60.23 13.60 -18.47
N PHE A 98 59.82 14.79 -18.92
CA PHE A 98 60.26 16.05 -18.33
C PHE A 98 59.88 16.16 -16.86
N GLU A 99 60.87 16.32 -15.94
CA GLU A 99 60.65 16.38 -14.50
C GLU A 99 59.90 15.15 -13.91
N ALA A 100 59.94 13.99 -14.56
CA ALA A 100 59.35 12.75 -14.02
C ALA A 100 60.11 12.28 -12.80
N ARG A 101 59.42 11.90 -11.72
CA ARG A 101 60.01 11.52 -10.43
C ARG A 101 59.54 10.12 -9.97
N ALA A 102 60.40 9.15 -10.04
CA ALA A 102 60.21 7.84 -9.43
C ALA A 102 60.95 7.82 -8.08
N GLN A 103 60.27 8.17 -6.99
CA GLN A 103 60.86 8.61 -5.74
C GLN A 103 61.26 7.48 -4.78
N ARG A 104 60.83 6.23 -5.05
CA ARG A 104 61.10 5.10 -4.17
C ARG A 104 61.26 3.80 -4.97
N LYS A 105 61.69 2.72 -4.29
CA LYS A 105 61.89 1.39 -4.89
C LYS A 105 60.61 0.91 -5.61
N TRP A 106 60.83 0.20 -6.73
CA TRP A 106 59.78 -0.36 -7.58
C TRP A 106 58.77 0.66 -8.14
N SER A 107 59.12 1.93 -8.15
CA SER A 107 58.28 2.95 -8.67
C SER A 107 58.46 3.16 -10.18
N THR A 108 57.39 3.51 -10.87
CA THR A 108 57.41 3.82 -12.30
C THR A 108 56.66 5.13 -12.56
N ALA A 109 57.34 6.15 -13.08
CA ALA A 109 56.81 7.45 -13.44
C ALA A 109 57.06 7.72 -14.92
N ILE A 110 55.96 7.79 -15.73
CA ILE A 110 56.04 7.99 -17.18
C ILE A 110 55.17 9.17 -17.58
N GLY A 111 55.77 10.24 -18.08
CA GLY A 111 55.11 11.47 -18.49
C GLY A 111 55.77 12.69 -17.90
N ALA A 112 55.43 13.89 -18.41
CA ALA A 112 55.98 15.12 -17.86
C ALA A 112 55.43 15.36 -16.46
N GLN A 113 56.26 15.76 -15.50
CA GLN A 113 55.94 16.11 -14.11
C GLN A 113 55.22 15.02 -13.32
N THR A 114 55.36 13.76 -13.74
CA THR A 114 54.80 12.61 -13.03
C THR A 114 55.53 12.32 -11.72
N VAL A 115 54.77 11.85 -10.73
CA VAL A 115 55.35 11.45 -9.43
C VAL A 115 54.89 10.04 -9.07
N ALA A 116 55.85 9.13 -8.77
CA ALA A 116 55.53 7.78 -8.30
C ALA A 116 56.25 7.48 -6.99
N GLY A 117 55.53 7.07 -5.98
CA GLY A 117 56.02 6.63 -4.67
C GLY A 117 56.43 5.14 -4.65
N GLU A 118 56.55 4.53 -3.47
CA GLU A 118 57.01 3.14 -3.32
C GLU A 118 56.07 2.13 -3.99
N ALA A 119 56.63 1.29 -4.85
CA ALA A 119 55.92 0.23 -5.58
C ALA A 119 54.70 0.77 -6.39
N SER A 120 54.70 2.03 -6.77
CA SER A 120 53.60 2.66 -7.45
C SER A 120 53.84 2.93 -8.94
N LEU A 121 52.78 3.16 -9.68
CA LEU A 121 52.82 3.43 -11.12
C LEU A 121 52.11 4.73 -11.43
N ALA A 122 52.81 5.73 -11.95
CA ALA A 122 52.24 6.97 -12.45
C ALA A 122 52.47 7.12 -13.96
N VAL A 123 51.45 7.27 -14.76
CA VAL A 123 51.55 7.44 -16.21
C VAL A 123 50.60 8.55 -16.68
N GLY A 124 51.16 9.60 -17.27
CA GLY A 124 50.39 10.75 -17.80
C GLY A 124 51.11 12.06 -17.48
N ASN A 125 50.72 13.15 -18.13
CA ASN A 125 51.24 14.44 -17.76
C ASN A 125 50.71 14.81 -16.35
N ASP A 126 51.61 15.19 -15.44
CA ASP A 126 51.23 15.59 -14.08
C ASP A 126 50.51 14.49 -13.25
N ALA A 127 50.67 13.23 -13.65
CA ALA A 127 50.09 12.10 -12.90
C ALA A 127 50.84 11.88 -11.59
N ASN A 128 50.11 11.70 -10.49
CA ASN A 128 50.65 11.57 -9.15
C ASN A 128 50.19 10.27 -8.48
N ALA A 129 51.11 9.31 -8.28
CA ALA A 129 50.92 8.08 -7.53
C ALA A 129 51.87 8.08 -6.34
N SER A 130 51.84 9.08 -5.47
CA SER A 130 52.78 9.29 -4.39
C SER A 130 52.63 8.32 -3.20
N ALA A 131 51.48 7.66 -3.08
CA ALA A 131 51.24 6.69 -2.02
C ALA A 131 51.83 5.31 -2.35
N GLU A 132 52.09 4.51 -1.32
CA GLU A 132 52.62 3.15 -1.47
C GLU A 132 51.67 2.26 -2.28
N ARG A 133 52.21 1.54 -3.28
CA ARG A 133 51.46 0.60 -4.15
C ARG A 133 50.25 1.20 -4.83
N SER A 134 50.27 2.48 -5.13
CA SER A 134 49.20 3.18 -5.82
C SER A 134 49.42 3.17 -7.34
N ILE A 135 48.35 3.32 -8.09
CA ILE A 135 48.35 3.40 -9.54
C ILE A 135 47.62 4.68 -9.99
N SER A 136 48.30 5.53 -10.75
CA SER A 136 47.74 6.76 -11.31
C SER A 136 47.97 6.79 -12.82
N LEU A 137 46.90 6.63 -13.62
CA LEU A 137 46.96 6.60 -15.07
C LEU A 137 46.04 7.67 -15.66
N GLY A 138 46.57 8.75 -16.18
CA GLY A 138 45.83 9.84 -16.81
C GLY A 138 46.53 11.18 -16.56
N ALA A 139 46.23 12.17 -17.39
CA ALA A 139 46.74 13.53 -17.17
C ALA A 139 46.16 14.09 -15.86
N SER A 140 47.00 14.63 -15.02
CA SER A 140 46.66 15.20 -13.70
C SER A 140 45.88 14.24 -12.79
N SER A 141 46.02 12.93 -12.99
CA SER A 141 45.40 11.93 -12.09
C SER A 141 46.19 11.82 -10.77
N ILE A 142 45.47 11.58 -9.68
CA ILE A 142 46.04 11.53 -8.33
C ILE A 142 45.64 10.24 -7.62
N ALA A 143 46.62 9.43 -7.23
CA ALA A 143 46.44 8.25 -6.39
C ALA A 143 47.22 8.47 -5.07
N ALA A 144 46.61 9.17 -4.13
CA ALA A 144 47.20 9.58 -2.87
C ALA A 144 46.94 8.62 -1.71
N GLY A 145 46.03 7.66 -1.85
CA GLY A 145 45.78 6.61 -0.88
C GLY A 145 46.70 5.40 -1.07
N GLY A 146 47.20 4.75 -0.01
CA GLY A 146 47.93 3.50 -0.13
C GLY A 146 47.13 2.41 -0.82
N TYR A 147 47.71 1.72 -1.81
CA TYR A 147 47.02 0.71 -2.63
C TYR A 147 45.85 1.26 -3.45
N SER A 148 45.80 2.58 -3.67
CA SER A 148 44.72 3.21 -4.43
C SER A 148 44.95 3.15 -5.94
N ILE A 149 43.88 3.29 -6.72
CA ILE A 149 43.92 3.27 -8.18
C ILE A 149 43.18 4.50 -8.72
N ALA A 150 43.84 5.36 -9.47
CA ALA A 150 43.23 6.51 -10.18
C ALA A 150 43.44 6.32 -11.69
N LEU A 151 42.36 6.14 -12.45
CA LEU A 151 42.38 5.90 -13.90
C LEU A 151 41.50 6.92 -14.61
N GLY A 152 42.10 7.88 -15.28
CA GLY A 152 41.41 8.91 -16.07
C GLY A 152 41.99 10.29 -15.87
N THR A 153 41.70 11.20 -16.76
CA THR A 153 42.15 12.60 -16.63
C THR A 153 41.51 13.21 -15.39
N GLU A 154 42.36 13.83 -14.54
CA GLU A 154 41.91 14.47 -13.28
C GLU A 154 41.20 13.47 -12.34
N ALA A 155 41.41 12.15 -12.46
CA ALA A 155 40.86 11.19 -11.53
C ALA A 155 41.61 11.25 -10.18
N GLU A 156 40.89 11.26 -9.05
CA GLU A 156 41.44 11.37 -7.72
C GLU A 156 41.08 10.16 -6.84
N SER A 157 42.07 9.41 -6.35
CA SER A 157 41.87 8.28 -5.45
C SER A 157 42.67 8.49 -4.16
N ASN A 158 42.05 9.13 -3.19
CA ASN A 158 42.70 9.61 -1.98
C ASN A 158 42.55 8.66 -0.78
N GLY A 159 41.57 7.78 -0.79
CA GLY A 159 41.37 6.78 0.25
C GLY A 159 42.28 5.57 0.11
N THR A 160 42.67 4.93 1.23
CA THR A 160 43.41 3.67 1.22
C THR A 160 42.60 2.57 0.55
N ARG A 161 43.22 1.88 -0.44
CA ARG A 161 42.54 0.83 -1.24
C ARG A 161 41.31 1.33 -1.98
N SER A 162 41.26 2.60 -2.32
CA SER A 162 40.16 3.20 -3.10
C SER A 162 40.43 3.07 -4.60
N ILE A 163 39.39 3.16 -5.40
CA ILE A 163 39.42 3.14 -6.86
C ILE A 163 38.68 4.35 -7.40
N ALA A 164 39.30 5.17 -8.23
CA ALA A 164 38.71 6.22 -9.01
C ALA A 164 38.96 5.96 -10.49
N GLN A 165 37.92 5.66 -11.26
CA GLN A 165 38.04 5.34 -12.69
C GLN A 165 37.06 6.19 -13.51
N GLY A 166 37.57 7.07 -14.34
CA GLY A 166 36.81 8.00 -15.18
C GLY A 166 37.42 9.39 -15.13
N ALA A 167 37.11 10.24 -16.10
CA ALA A 167 37.56 11.62 -16.05
C ALA A 167 36.92 12.31 -14.82
N LYS A 168 37.72 12.99 -14.02
CA LYS A 168 37.26 13.67 -12.79
C LYS A 168 36.51 12.77 -11.79
N ALA A 169 36.76 11.47 -11.85
CA ALA A 169 36.26 10.54 -10.83
C ALA A 169 37.00 10.79 -9.51
N VAL A 170 36.28 10.90 -8.40
CA VAL A 170 36.84 11.18 -7.07
C VAL A 170 36.47 10.09 -6.07
N SER A 171 37.49 9.50 -5.42
CA SER A 171 37.29 8.46 -4.41
C SER A 171 38.10 8.82 -3.15
N THR A 172 37.45 9.42 -2.16
CA THR A 172 38.12 9.95 -0.96
C THR A 172 38.08 9.00 0.24
N GLY A 173 37.07 8.15 0.34
CA GLY A 173 36.92 7.19 1.45
C GLY A 173 37.81 5.98 1.30
N ASN A 174 38.20 5.35 2.42
CA ASN A 174 38.91 4.09 2.41
C ASN A 174 38.03 2.95 1.85
N TYR A 175 38.62 2.09 1.01
CA TYR A 175 37.88 1.00 0.37
C TYR A 175 36.71 1.46 -0.52
N SER A 176 36.68 2.72 -0.92
CA SER A 176 35.62 3.27 -1.76
C SER A 176 35.91 3.05 -3.25
N ILE A 177 34.85 3.03 -4.07
CA ILE A 177 34.93 2.77 -5.51
C ILE A 177 34.12 3.84 -6.26
N ALA A 178 34.77 4.68 -7.04
CA ALA A 178 34.15 5.66 -7.93
C ALA A 178 34.48 5.32 -9.38
N ILE A 179 33.50 4.89 -10.17
CA ILE A 179 33.67 4.52 -11.58
C ILE A 179 32.67 5.27 -12.44
N GLY A 180 33.16 6.08 -13.34
CA GLY A 180 32.40 6.92 -14.26
C GLY A 180 32.92 8.34 -14.31
N ASP A 181 32.59 9.07 -15.36
CA ASP A 181 32.93 10.47 -15.51
C ASP A 181 32.24 11.27 -14.40
N HIS A 182 32.99 12.13 -13.68
CA HIS A 182 32.52 12.91 -12.52
C HIS A 182 31.89 12.07 -11.39
N SER A 183 32.16 10.77 -11.30
CA SER A 183 31.70 9.94 -10.18
C SER A 183 32.40 10.34 -8.88
N ASN A 184 31.70 10.29 -7.76
CA ASN A 184 32.22 10.75 -6.47
C ASN A 184 31.85 9.82 -5.32
N THR A 185 32.84 9.35 -4.57
CA THR A 185 32.66 8.68 -3.28
C THR A 185 33.34 9.49 -2.17
N GLY A 186 32.52 10.03 -1.24
CA GLY A 186 32.99 10.92 -0.18
C GLY A 186 33.38 10.24 1.12
N ALA A 187 33.09 8.94 1.31
CA ALA A 187 33.26 8.26 2.59
C ALA A 187 33.70 6.80 2.43
N ASP A 188 34.07 6.16 3.56
CA ASP A 188 34.58 4.80 3.63
C ASP A 188 33.57 3.77 3.10
N LYS A 189 34.07 2.83 2.29
CA LYS A 189 33.31 1.72 1.70
C LYS A 189 32.15 2.17 0.81
N ALA A 190 32.13 3.42 0.38
CA ALA A 190 31.12 3.93 -0.54
C ALA A 190 31.38 3.44 -1.97
N ILE A 191 30.33 3.23 -2.76
CA ILE A 191 30.39 2.79 -4.15
C ILE A 191 29.58 3.72 -5.03
N ALA A 192 30.22 4.37 -5.99
CA ALA A 192 29.58 5.20 -7.01
C ALA A 192 29.92 4.67 -8.41
N LEU A 193 28.91 4.22 -9.15
CA LEU A 193 29.10 3.65 -10.48
C LEU A 193 28.15 4.28 -11.49
N GLY A 194 28.68 5.07 -12.40
CA GLY A 194 27.98 5.80 -13.45
C GLY A 194 28.48 7.24 -13.59
N ASN A 195 28.03 7.92 -14.63
CA ASN A 195 28.36 9.32 -14.86
C ASN A 195 27.73 10.21 -13.77
N ALA A 196 28.48 11.15 -13.25
CA ALA A 196 28.05 12.12 -12.24
C ALA A 196 27.40 11.49 -10.98
N THR A 197 27.64 10.21 -10.71
CA THR A 197 27.12 9.49 -9.55
C THR A 197 27.74 9.97 -8.25
N LYS A 198 26.99 9.96 -7.16
CA LYS A 198 27.45 10.41 -5.85
C LYS A 198 27.10 9.41 -4.76
N ALA A 199 28.10 8.86 -4.08
CA ALA A 199 27.96 8.07 -2.87
C ALA A 199 28.80 8.71 -1.78
N THR A 200 28.23 9.66 -1.02
CA THR A 200 29.00 10.58 -0.19
C THR A 200 29.07 10.21 1.28
N ALA A 201 28.37 9.17 1.69
CA ALA A 201 28.32 8.70 3.07
C ALA A 201 28.87 7.28 3.24
N ILE A 202 29.15 6.87 4.47
CA ILE A 202 29.70 5.57 4.82
C ILE A 202 28.79 4.44 4.30
N MET A 203 29.39 3.47 3.61
CA MET A 203 28.70 2.29 3.06
C MET A 203 27.51 2.64 2.15
N SER A 204 27.49 3.85 1.60
CA SER A 204 26.46 4.22 0.63
C SER A 204 26.78 3.64 -0.76
N ILE A 205 25.73 3.31 -1.53
CA ILE A 205 25.84 2.75 -2.87
C ILE A 205 25.02 3.59 -3.84
N ALA A 206 25.65 4.14 -4.87
CA ALA A 206 24.98 4.85 -5.95
C ALA A 206 25.34 4.19 -7.28
N LEU A 207 24.34 3.77 -8.05
CA LEU A 207 24.50 3.12 -9.35
C LEU A 207 23.54 3.72 -10.37
N GLY A 208 24.07 4.35 -11.41
CA GLY A 208 23.31 4.96 -12.50
C GLY A 208 23.76 6.38 -12.77
N ASP A 209 23.38 6.91 -13.94
CA ASP A 209 23.67 8.30 -14.29
C ASP A 209 23.05 9.26 -13.26
N SER A 210 23.88 10.13 -12.67
CA SER A 210 23.43 11.13 -11.70
C SER A 210 22.73 10.55 -10.44
N ALA A 211 22.90 9.26 -10.14
CA ALA A 211 22.39 8.65 -8.91
C ALA A 211 23.08 9.24 -7.68
N ASN A 212 22.33 9.44 -6.60
CA ASN A 212 22.83 10.08 -5.38
C ASN A 212 22.42 9.31 -4.11
N ALA A 213 23.40 8.74 -3.42
CA ALA A 213 23.26 8.13 -2.10
C ALA A 213 24.02 8.99 -1.08
N SER A 214 23.29 9.82 -0.33
CA SER A 214 23.87 10.90 0.46
C SER A 214 23.99 10.64 1.95
N LYS A 215 23.45 9.54 2.44
CA LYS A 215 23.46 9.16 3.86
C LYS A 215 24.01 7.75 4.08
N GLU A 216 24.39 7.47 5.32
CA GLU A 216 24.95 6.18 5.72
C GLU A 216 24.00 5.03 5.36
N TYR A 217 24.58 3.95 4.84
CA TYR A 217 23.87 2.74 4.41
C TYR A 217 22.80 2.97 3.34
N SER A 218 22.76 4.16 2.73
CA SER A 218 21.78 4.46 1.69
C SER A 218 22.13 3.82 0.35
N MET A 219 21.11 3.47 -0.44
CA MET A 219 21.27 2.81 -1.72
C MET A 219 20.43 3.51 -2.79
N ALA A 220 21.06 4.07 -3.82
CA ALA A 220 20.43 4.72 -4.95
C ALA A 220 20.77 3.98 -6.25
N LEU A 221 19.82 3.26 -6.85
CA LEU A 221 19.99 2.47 -8.06
C LEU A 221 19.03 2.94 -9.15
N GLY A 222 19.56 3.56 -10.18
CA GLY A 222 18.81 4.08 -11.32
C GLY A 222 19.23 5.49 -11.69
N ALA A 223 18.96 5.88 -12.93
CA ALA A 223 19.30 7.23 -13.37
C ALA A 223 18.54 8.27 -12.54
N SER A 224 19.28 9.22 -12.00
CA SER A 224 18.77 10.31 -11.16
C SER A 224 18.02 9.85 -9.89
N SER A 225 18.22 8.61 -9.45
CA SER A 225 17.68 8.12 -8.19
C SER A 225 18.34 8.83 -6.99
N LYS A 226 17.57 9.03 -5.93
CA LYS A 226 18.05 9.75 -4.73
C LYS A 226 17.70 8.98 -3.46
N ALA A 227 18.71 8.55 -2.72
CA ALA A 227 18.58 7.99 -1.39
C ALA A 227 19.14 8.98 -0.37
N ASN A 228 18.26 9.81 0.17
CA ASN A 228 18.61 10.95 1.01
C ASN A 228 18.50 10.68 2.51
N GLY A 229 17.99 9.53 2.91
CA GLY A 229 17.90 9.11 4.30
C GLY A 229 18.92 8.05 4.67
N THR A 230 19.24 7.92 5.97
CA THR A 230 20.01 6.79 6.52
C THR A 230 19.20 5.50 6.31
N ASP A 231 19.88 4.40 5.96
CA ASP A 231 19.25 3.10 5.68
C ASP A 231 18.15 3.17 4.58
N SER A 232 18.19 4.18 3.71
CA SER A 232 17.18 4.37 2.67
C SER A 232 17.54 3.66 1.37
N ILE A 233 16.53 3.23 0.62
CA ILE A 233 16.67 2.56 -0.67
C ILE A 233 15.84 3.27 -1.73
N ALA A 234 16.49 3.77 -2.78
CA ALA A 234 15.86 4.32 -3.96
C ALA A 234 16.22 3.46 -5.18
N LEU A 235 15.29 2.69 -5.70
CA LEU A 235 15.48 1.78 -6.83
C LEU A 235 14.55 2.13 -7.98
N GLY A 236 15.08 2.72 -9.02
CA GLY A 236 14.34 3.14 -10.22
C GLY A 236 14.81 4.50 -10.72
N ARG A 237 14.53 4.79 -11.97
CA ARG A 237 14.79 6.11 -12.54
C ARG A 237 13.98 7.19 -11.80
N LEU A 238 14.64 8.25 -11.35
CA LEU A 238 14.01 9.35 -10.61
C LEU A 238 13.36 8.96 -9.28
N SER A 239 13.60 7.75 -8.78
CA SER A 239 13.08 7.34 -7.46
C SER A 239 13.67 8.19 -6.33
N LEU A 240 12.88 8.50 -5.32
CA LEU A 240 13.24 9.34 -4.19
C LEU A 240 12.92 8.68 -2.85
N ALA A 241 13.94 8.23 -2.13
CA ALA A 241 13.83 7.85 -0.73
C ALA A 241 14.30 9.04 0.11
N SER A 242 13.36 9.87 0.53
CA SER A 242 13.63 11.23 1.01
C SER A 242 14.13 11.31 2.45
N ALA A 243 13.88 10.28 3.27
CA ALA A 243 14.20 10.27 4.69
C ALA A 243 14.66 8.90 5.20
N ALA A 244 14.96 8.79 6.50
CA ALA A 244 15.48 7.57 7.12
C ALA A 244 14.54 6.38 6.96
N ASN A 245 15.12 5.19 6.70
CA ASN A 245 14.41 3.93 6.49
C ASN A 245 13.38 3.98 5.35
N ALA A 246 13.47 4.95 4.44
CA ALA A 246 12.58 5.06 3.30
C ALA A 246 12.93 4.04 2.23
N ILE A 247 11.92 3.40 1.63
CA ILE A 247 12.08 2.48 0.50
C ILE A 247 11.23 2.99 -0.67
N ALA A 248 11.87 3.49 -1.71
CA ALA A 248 11.23 3.90 -2.95
C ALA A 248 11.67 2.96 -4.08
N MET A 249 10.78 2.10 -4.56
CA MET A 249 11.07 1.07 -5.55
C MET A 249 10.12 1.19 -6.75
N GLY A 250 10.61 1.72 -7.83
CA GLY A 250 9.88 2.01 -9.06
C GLY A 250 10.37 3.30 -9.69
N ALA A 251 10.17 3.47 -10.98
CA ALA A 251 10.47 4.74 -11.60
C ALA A 251 9.53 5.81 -11.04
N GLU A 252 10.11 6.98 -10.71
CA GLU A 252 9.37 8.15 -10.19
C GLU A 252 8.68 7.92 -8.83
N SER A 253 9.00 6.82 -8.12
CA SER A 253 8.43 6.54 -6.79
C SER A 253 9.04 7.45 -5.72
N GLU A 254 8.24 7.82 -4.71
CA GLU A 254 8.67 8.64 -3.58
C GLU A 254 8.29 8.02 -2.24
N ALA A 255 9.25 7.97 -1.30
CA ALA A 255 9.01 7.46 0.05
C ALA A 255 9.58 8.42 1.11
N ALA A 256 8.77 8.71 2.12
CA ALA A 256 9.13 9.51 3.28
C ALA A 256 9.74 8.66 4.43
N GLU A 257 9.88 9.22 5.63
CA GLU A 257 10.47 8.55 6.79
C GLU A 257 9.71 7.27 7.17
N ASN A 258 10.44 6.15 7.26
CA ASN A 258 9.89 4.82 7.55
C ASN A 258 8.80 4.35 6.55
N ALA A 259 8.68 5.02 5.42
CA ALA A 259 7.65 4.72 4.42
C ALA A 259 8.17 3.79 3.32
N THR A 260 7.25 3.11 2.66
CA THR A 260 7.56 2.20 1.56
C THR A 260 6.68 2.52 0.35
N ALA A 261 7.28 2.88 -0.76
CA ALA A 261 6.64 3.12 -2.05
C ALA A 261 7.14 2.11 -3.08
N ILE A 262 6.26 1.27 -3.62
CA ILE A 262 6.59 0.25 -4.61
C ILE A 262 5.64 0.34 -5.80
N GLY A 263 6.14 0.69 -6.96
CA GLY A 263 5.39 0.85 -8.20
C GLY A 263 5.86 2.07 -8.98
N PHE A 264 5.45 2.17 -10.24
CA PHE A 264 5.66 3.38 -11.03
C PHE A 264 4.87 4.53 -10.41
N ASN A 265 5.55 5.66 -10.15
CA ASN A 265 4.91 6.84 -9.57
C ASN A 265 4.10 6.53 -8.29
N ALA A 266 4.62 5.61 -7.46
CA ALA A 266 4.02 5.29 -6.18
C ALA A 266 4.51 6.28 -5.13
N ASP A 267 3.59 6.91 -4.40
CA ASP A 267 3.85 7.98 -3.45
C ASP A 267 3.50 7.58 -2.01
N ALA A 268 4.50 7.27 -1.20
CA ALA A 268 4.35 7.04 0.23
C ALA A 268 4.94 8.25 0.98
N ILE A 269 4.26 9.39 0.89
CA ILE A 269 4.74 10.67 1.42
C ILE A 269 4.38 10.90 2.90
N GLY A 270 3.47 10.09 3.43
CA GLY A 270 3.20 10.07 4.86
C GLY A 270 4.30 9.33 5.63
N LYS A 271 4.60 9.74 6.85
CA LYS A 271 5.50 9.00 7.73
C LYS A 271 4.93 7.62 8.02
N SER A 272 5.76 6.58 7.91
CA SER A 272 5.37 5.18 8.13
C SER A 272 4.23 4.71 7.22
N SER A 273 4.06 5.32 6.06
CA SER A 273 3.03 4.98 5.09
C SER A 273 3.48 3.86 4.14
N LEU A 274 2.53 3.23 3.48
CA LEU A 274 2.76 2.19 2.47
C LEU A 274 1.97 2.50 1.20
N ALA A 275 2.65 2.70 0.09
CA ALA A 275 2.07 2.81 -1.24
C ALA A 275 2.56 1.64 -2.11
N LEU A 276 1.66 0.74 -2.52
CA LEU A 276 2.00 -0.42 -3.33
C LEU A 276 1.09 -0.50 -4.55
N GLY A 277 1.63 -0.20 -5.70
CA GLY A 277 0.94 -0.22 -6.98
C GLY A 277 1.32 0.98 -7.85
N ASP A 278 0.98 0.88 -9.12
CA ASP A 278 1.15 1.95 -10.10
C ASP A 278 0.26 3.15 -9.72
N ASN A 279 0.84 4.34 -9.57
CA ASN A 279 0.15 5.54 -9.09
C ASN A 279 -0.58 5.36 -7.73
N ALA A 280 -0.11 4.46 -6.86
CA ALA A 280 -0.66 4.35 -5.51
C ALA A 280 -0.17 5.52 -4.65
N SER A 281 -1.07 6.14 -3.86
CA SER A 281 -0.74 7.30 -3.03
C SER A 281 -1.15 7.12 -1.58
N ALA A 282 -0.17 7.16 -0.67
CA ALA A 282 -0.34 7.13 0.77
C ALA A 282 0.15 8.46 1.35
N GLY A 283 -0.77 9.42 1.50
CA GLY A 283 -0.46 10.84 1.66
C GLY A 283 -0.13 11.27 3.09
N GLU A 284 -0.63 10.58 4.10
CA GLU A 284 -0.49 10.98 5.49
C GLU A 284 0.13 9.86 6.35
N THR A 285 0.49 10.21 7.59
CA THR A 285 1.14 9.28 8.50
C THR A 285 0.34 7.99 8.65
N ASN A 286 1.04 6.84 8.57
CA ASN A 286 0.52 5.48 8.70
C ASN A 286 -0.57 5.12 7.66
N SER A 287 -0.75 5.92 6.63
CA SER A 287 -1.71 5.58 5.58
C SER A 287 -1.22 4.40 4.74
N ILE A 288 -2.14 3.60 4.26
CA ILE A 288 -1.86 2.42 3.44
C ILE A 288 -2.66 2.49 2.15
N ALA A 289 -1.99 2.54 1.01
CA ALA A 289 -2.60 2.50 -0.31
C ALA A 289 -2.04 1.31 -1.09
N ILE A 290 -2.88 0.31 -1.38
CA ILE A 290 -2.48 -0.90 -2.11
C ILE A 290 -3.41 -1.11 -3.30
N GLY A 291 -2.85 -1.08 -4.49
CA GLY A 291 -3.54 -1.23 -5.76
C GLY A 291 -3.23 -0.09 -6.72
N GLN A 292 -3.41 -0.34 -8.00
CA GLN A 292 -3.24 0.69 -9.03
C GLN A 292 -4.19 1.87 -8.75
N GLY A 293 -3.66 3.08 -8.70
CA GLY A 293 -4.44 4.29 -8.48
C GLY A 293 -5.16 4.33 -7.12
N SER A 294 -4.73 3.52 -6.16
CA SER A 294 -5.29 3.57 -4.80
C SER A 294 -4.85 4.85 -4.08
N GLU A 295 -5.73 5.46 -3.31
CA GLU A 295 -5.48 6.71 -2.59
C GLU A 295 -5.88 6.60 -1.11
N ALA A 296 -4.92 6.70 -0.21
CA ALA A 296 -5.12 6.81 1.23
C ALA A 296 -4.62 8.18 1.68
N SER A 297 -5.49 9.19 1.67
CA SER A 297 -5.09 10.61 1.76
C SER A 297 -5.13 11.19 3.16
N LYS A 298 -5.58 10.43 4.14
CA LYS A 298 -5.69 10.86 5.53
C LYS A 298 -4.97 9.90 6.47
N LEU A 299 -4.80 10.42 7.63
CA LEU A 299 -4.19 9.81 8.79
C LEU A 299 -4.85 8.47 9.11
N ASP A 300 -4.05 7.38 9.27
CA ASP A 300 -4.53 6.03 9.57
C ASP A 300 -5.52 5.46 8.53
N SER A 301 -5.58 6.08 7.35
CA SER A 301 -6.49 5.64 6.31
C SER A 301 -5.93 4.43 5.54
N ILE A 302 -6.80 3.53 5.13
CA ILE A 302 -6.43 2.34 4.37
C ILE A 302 -7.26 2.27 3.10
N ALA A 303 -6.60 2.25 1.96
CA ALA A 303 -7.19 2.04 0.64
C ALA A 303 -6.61 0.75 0.03
N LEU A 304 -7.42 -0.30 -0.10
CA LEU A 304 -7.00 -1.58 -0.65
C LEU A 304 -7.89 -1.98 -1.83
N GLY A 305 -7.34 -1.92 -3.00
CA GLY A 305 -7.99 -2.22 -4.27
C GLY A 305 -7.63 -1.20 -5.35
N SER A 306 -7.75 -1.57 -6.61
CA SER A 306 -7.52 -0.64 -7.71
C SER A 306 -8.53 0.51 -7.63
N ASN A 307 -8.05 1.76 -7.76
CA ASN A 307 -8.85 2.98 -7.64
C ASN A 307 -9.66 3.07 -6.34
N SER A 308 -9.24 2.38 -5.28
CA SER A 308 -9.85 2.54 -3.96
C SER A 308 -9.43 3.87 -3.35
N ARG A 309 -10.32 4.50 -2.63
CA ARG A 309 -10.08 5.80 -2.02
C ARG A 309 -10.48 5.83 -0.55
N SER A 310 -9.56 6.15 0.32
CA SER A 310 -9.81 6.39 1.74
C SER A 310 -9.48 7.84 2.07
N ALA A 311 -10.52 8.67 2.15
CA ALA A 311 -10.41 10.12 2.30
C ALA A 311 -10.77 10.62 3.71
N GLY A 312 -11.27 9.76 4.58
CA GLY A 312 -11.52 10.07 5.99
C GLY A 312 -10.35 9.65 6.89
N GLU A 313 -10.18 10.29 8.03
CA GLU A 313 -9.29 9.83 9.10
C GLU A 313 -9.75 8.46 9.63
N ASN A 314 -8.84 7.52 9.84
CA ASN A 314 -9.14 6.15 10.27
C ASN A 314 -10.11 5.41 9.33
N ALA A 315 -10.31 5.90 8.11
CA ALA A 315 -11.23 5.28 7.18
C ALA A 315 -10.60 4.09 6.47
N ILE A 316 -11.42 3.12 6.08
CA ILE A 316 -10.99 1.91 5.40
C ILE A 316 -11.82 1.72 4.14
N ALA A 317 -11.19 1.77 2.99
CA ALA A 317 -11.77 1.44 1.69
C ALA A 317 -11.18 0.12 1.19
N LEU A 318 -11.99 -0.93 1.14
CA LEU A 318 -11.58 -2.27 0.74
C LEU A 318 -12.40 -2.77 -0.44
N GLY A 319 -11.81 -2.79 -1.60
CA GLY A 319 -12.40 -3.22 -2.87
C GLY A 319 -12.04 -2.29 -4.02
N ASN A 320 -12.16 -2.79 -5.23
CA ASN A 320 -11.97 -1.96 -6.42
C ASN A 320 -13.03 -0.85 -6.46
N ASN A 321 -12.62 0.39 -6.75
CA ASN A 321 -13.46 1.59 -6.73
C ASN A 321 -14.20 1.83 -5.40
N SER A 322 -13.75 1.29 -4.29
CA SER A 322 -14.33 1.58 -2.98
C SER A 322 -13.95 2.98 -2.51
N ASN A 323 -14.86 3.67 -1.84
CA ASN A 323 -14.63 5.02 -1.32
C ASN A 323 -15.10 5.14 0.14
N ALA A 324 -14.16 5.36 1.04
CA ALA A 324 -14.42 5.65 2.46
C ALA A 324 -14.12 7.13 2.72
N GLY A 325 -15.15 7.97 2.60
CA GLY A 325 -15.02 9.43 2.66
C GLY A 325 -15.18 10.02 4.05
N GLY A 326 -15.98 9.40 4.91
CA GLY A 326 -16.22 9.85 6.27
C GLY A 326 -15.11 9.46 7.25
N LYS A 327 -14.99 10.17 8.36
CA LYS A 327 -14.11 9.80 9.47
C LYS A 327 -14.55 8.47 10.08
N ASN A 328 -13.59 7.58 10.37
CA ASN A 328 -13.85 6.24 10.90
C ASN A 328 -14.80 5.40 10.02
N SER A 329 -14.92 5.73 8.74
CA SER A 329 -15.82 5.02 7.83
C SER A 329 -15.21 3.74 7.28
N LEU A 330 -16.06 2.76 6.92
CA LEU A 330 -15.66 1.50 6.31
C LEU A 330 -16.46 1.27 5.03
N ALA A 331 -15.80 1.24 3.89
CA ALA A 331 -16.36 0.84 2.60
C ALA A 331 -15.79 -0.52 2.20
N PHE A 332 -16.59 -1.58 2.26
CA PHE A 332 -16.17 -2.94 1.98
C PHE A 332 -16.91 -3.56 0.81
N GLY A 333 -16.26 -3.66 -0.33
CA GLY A 333 -16.79 -4.25 -1.56
C GLY A 333 -16.48 -3.42 -2.81
N PHE A 334 -16.77 -3.99 -3.97
CA PHE A 334 -16.64 -3.33 -5.26
C PHE A 334 -17.58 -2.10 -5.33
N ASN A 335 -17.04 -0.95 -5.74
CA ASN A 335 -17.82 0.28 -5.97
C ASN A 335 -18.68 0.68 -4.75
N THR A 336 -18.15 0.48 -3.55
CA THR A 336 -18.83 0.75 -2.28
C THR A 336 -18.49 2.15 -1.80
N THR A 337 -19.44 2.85 -1.20
CA THR A 337 -19.23 4.23 -0.73
C THR A 337 -19.70 4.39 0.72
N ALA A 338 -18.81 4.88 1.59
CA ALA A 338 -19.10 5.22 2.98
C ALA A 338 -18.66 6.66 3.25
N ASN A 339 -19.56 7.63 3.06
CA ASN A 339 -19.27 9.06 3.18
C ASN A 339 -19.66 9.67 4.53
N GLY A 340 -20.56 9.04 5.27
CA GLY A 340 -20.91 9.49 6.62
C GLY A 340 -19.79 9.17 7.62
N ASP A 341 -19.67 9.96 8.67
CA ASP A 341 -18.76 9.67 9.78
C ASP A 341 -19.24 8.43 10.56
N ASN A 342 -18.30 7.55 10.92
CA ASN A 342 -18.58 6.24 11.53
C ASN A 342 -19.54 5.37 10.68
N ALA A 343 -19.64 5.63 9.37
CA ALA A 343 -20.51 4.88 8.49
C ALA A 343 -19.84 3.61 7.99
N VAL A 344 -20.61 2.55 7.84
CA VAL A 344 -20.16 1.25 7.34
C VAL A 344 -21.00 0.86 6.14
N ALA A 345 -20.38 0.70 4.97
CA ALA A 345 -21.03 0.19 3.77
C ALA A 345 -20.44 -1.17 3.41
N ILE A 346 -21.27 -2.21 3.32
CA ILE A 346 -20.82 -3.59 3.07
C ILE A 346 -21.51 -4.16 1.84
N GLY A 347 -20.70 -4.72 0.95
CA GLY A 347 -21.14 -5.39 -0.28
C GLY A 347 -21.10 -4.46 -1.50
N ALA A 348 -20.92 -5.07 -2.67
CA ALA A 348 -20.76 -4.33 -3.92
C ALA A 348 -21.90 -3.32 -4.15
N ASN A 349 -21.56 -2.10 -4.57
CA ASN A 349 -22.49 -0.99 -4.82
C ASN A 349 -23.32 -0.57 -3.59
N SER A 350 -22.85 -0.87 -2.38
CA SER A 350 -23.49 -0.37 -1.15
C SER A 350 -23.11 1.09 -0.91
N SER A 351 -24.00 1.85 -0.29
CA SER A 351 -23.79 3.25 0.03
C SER A 351 -24.29 3.59 1.43
N ALA A 352 -23.40 4.14 2.25
CA ALA A 352 -23.70 4.66 3.58
C ALA A 352 -23.32 6.15 3.62
N GLY A 353 -24.30 7.03 3.37
CA GLY A 353 -24.08 8.47 3.29
C GLY A 353 -24.34 9.23 4.58
N ALA A 354 -25.08 8.64 5.51
CA ALA A 354 -25.37 9.24 6.80
C ALA A 354 -24.41 8.75 7.88
N ASP A 355 -24.17 9.59 8.88
CA ASP A 355 -23.31 9.27 10.01
C ASP A 355 -23.88 8.14 10.87
N ASN A 356 -22.99 7.34 11.47
CA ASN A 356 -23.34 6.27 12.41
C ASN A 356 -24.30 5.22 11.83
N THR A 357 -24.19 4.92 10.53
CA THR A 357 -25.05 3.96 9.84
C THR A 357 -24.27 2.75 9.32
N VAL A 358 -24.94 1.59 9.31
CA VAL A 358 -24.48 0.40 8.60
C VAL A 358 -25.40 0.16 7.41
N SER A 359 -24.85 0.19 6.20
CA SER A 359 -25.56 -0.06 4.96
C SER A 359 -25.06 -1.31 4.26
N VAL A 360 -25.95 -2.23 3.97
CA VAL A 360 -25.67 -3.43 3.16
C VAL A 360 -26.19 -3.30 1.73
N GLY A 361 -26.56 -2.09 1.30
CA GLY A 361 -27.12 -1.81 -0.01
C GLY A 361 -27.08 -0.33 -0.38
N SER A 362 -27.97 0.09 -1.25
CA SER A 362 -28.12 1.47 -1.68
C SER A 362 -29.61 1.82 -1.88
N SER A 363 -29.89 3.05 -2.31
CA SER A 363 -31.27 3.46 -2.65
C SER A 363 -31.91 2.55 -3.71
N SER A 364 -31.10 2.10 -4.68
CA SER A 364 -31.53 1.25 -5.80
C SER A 364 -31.30 -0.26 -5.57
N LEU A 365 -30.47 -0.64 -4.61
CA LEU A 365 -30.10 -2.03 -4.33
C LEU A 365 -30.36 -2.38 -2.87
N LYS A 366 -31.48 -3.05 -2.61
CA LYS A 366 -31.82 -3.57 -1.28
C LYS A 366 -31.34 -5.00 -1.13
N ARG A 367 -30.74 -5.36 0.00
CA ARG A 367 -30.31 -6.72 0.33
C ARG A 367 -31.07 -7.26 1.52
N LYS A 368 -31.34 -8.57 1.48
CA LYS A 368 -31.81 -9.29 2.66
C LYS A 368 -30.61 -9.58 3.56
N ILE A 369 -30.82 -9.46 4.86
CA ILE A 369 -29.92 -9.99 5.87
C ILE A 369 -30.43 -11.37 6.20
N VAL A 370 -29.63 -12.40 5.97
CA VAL A 370 -30.02 -13.82 6.12
C VAL A 370 -29.16 -14.49 7.20
N ASN A 371 -29.62 -15.67 7.67
CA ASN A 371 -28.93 -16.48 8.69
C ASN A 371 -28.77 -15.73 10.04
N MET A 372 -29.72 -14.85 10.33
CA MET A 372 -29.78 -14.17 11.62
C MET A 372 -30.40 -15.11 12.67
N GLY A 373 -29.73 -15.26 13.79
CA GLY A 373 -30.32 -15.89 14.97
C GLY A 373 -31.53 -15.11 15.49
N ASN A 374 -32.28 -15.71 16.39
CA ASN A 374 -33.35 -15.02 17.10
C ASN A 374 -32.75 -13.97 18.06
N GLY A 375 -33.16 -12.73 17.91
CA GLY A 375 -32.87 -11.68 18.89
C GLY A 375 -33.75 -11.82 20.14
N ASP A 376 -33.26 -11.35 21.27
CA ASP A 376 -34.06 -11.27 22.47
C ASP A 376 -35.19 -10.26 22.30
N ILE A 377 -36.39 -10.64 22.70
CA ILE A 377 -37.57 -9.77 22.66
C ILE A 377 -37.96 -9.42 24.09
N ASN A 378 -37.38 -8.36 24.61
CA ASN A 378 -37.69 -7.83 25.95
C ASN A 378 -37.47 -6.30 25.97
N ASN A 379 -37.82 -5.65 27.06
CA ASN A 379 -37.80 -4.19 27.19
C ASN A 379 -36.39 -3.55 27.22
N VAL A 380 -35.32 -4.34 27.27
CA VAL A 380 -33.92 -3.87 27.32
C VAL A 380 -33.10 -4.38 26.13
N SER A 381 -33.67 -5.23 25.30
CA SER A 381 -32.99 -5.76 24.14
C SER A 381 -32.75 -4.69 23.08
N SER A 382 -31.56 -4.77 22.49
CA SER A 382 -31.17 -4.02 21.29
C SER A 382 -30.88 -4.93 20.11
N ASP A 383 -31.29 -6.19 20.18
CA ASP A 383 -31.06 -7.18 19.15
C ASP A 383 -31.88 -6.92 17.90
N ALA A 384 -31.31 -7.29 16.76
CA ALA A 384 -32.11 -7.44 15.56
C ALA A 384 -33.00 -8.67 15.68
N ILE A 385 -34.22 -8.54 15.21
CA ILE A 385 -35.14 -9.66 15.09
C ILE A 385 -35.17 -10.17 13.64
N ASN A 386 -35.33 -11.48 13.49
CA ASN A 386 -35.47 -12.11 12.19
C ASN A 386 -36.93 -12.28 11.76
N GLY A 387 -37.14 -12.67 10.48
CA GLY A 387 -38.48 -12.84 9.92
C GLY A 387 -39.32 -13.91 10.62
N SER A 388 -38.71 -14.95 11.22
CA SER A 388 -39.48 -15.99 11.94
C SER A 388 -40.04 -15.47 13.26
N GLN A 389 -39.34 -14.61 13.96
CA GLN A 389 -39.83 -13.95 15.18
C GLN A 389 -40.98 -12.99 14.85
N LEU A 390 -40.83 -12.19 13.79
CA LEU A 390 -41.90 -11.33 13.29
C LEU A 390 -43.12 -12.14 12.87
N TYR A 391 -42.91 -13.26 12.13
CA TYR A 391 -44.00 -14.17 11.75
C TYR A 391 -44.72 -14.74 12.96
N ALA A 392 -43.98 -15.21 13.96
CA ALA A 392 -44.55 -15.78 15.20
C ALA A 392 -45.41 -14.77 15.96
N ILE A 393 -44.95 -13.50 16.06
CA ILE A 393 -45.70 -12.43 16.70
C ILE A 393 -46.96 -12.12 15.86
N SER A 394 -46.81 -11.95 14.55
CA SER A 394 -47.90 -11.65 13.64
C SER A 394 -48.96 -12.77 13.64
N LYS A 395 -48.50 -14.03 13.63
CA LYS A 395 -49.39 -15.19 13.76
C LYS A 395 -50.13 -15.21 15.11
N SER A 396 -49.39 -14.93 16.20
CA SER A 396 -49.99 -14.84 17.54
C SER A 396 -51.06 -13.72 17.61
N VAL A 397 -50.83 -12.58 16.95
CA VAL A 397 -51.82 -11.51 16.83
C VAL A 397 -53.01 -11.97 16.02
N SER A 398 -52.75 -12.60 14.87
CA SER A 398 -53.81 -13.11 13.98
C SER A 398 -54.67 -14.17 14.67
N ASP A 399 -54.00 -15.16 15.33
CA ASP A 399 -54.69 -16.22 16.05
C ASP A 399 -55.61 -15.67 17.15
N ARG A 400 -55.15 -14.59 17.81
CA ARG A 400 -55.94 -13.91 18.86
C ARG A 400 -57.08 -13.03 18.32
N LEU A 401 -56.85 -12.44 17.15
CA LEU A 401 -57.91 -11.66 16.48
C LEU A 401 -58.97 -12.58 15.89
N GLY A 402 -58.62 -13.80 15.50
CA GLY A 402 -59.50 -14.74 14.82
C GLY A 402 -59.87 -14.30 13.40
N GLY A 403 -60.84 -14.97 12.83
CA GLY A 403 -61.40 -14.59 11.50
C GLY A 403 -60.61 -15.12 10.29
N TYR A 404 -59.68 -16.05 10.48
CA TYR A 404 -58.88 -16.65 9.40
C TYR A 404 -59.26 -18.12 9.19
N HIS A 405 -60.52 -18.39 8.83
CA HIS A 405 -61.05 -19.74 8.74
C HIS A 405 -60.54 -20.53 7.53
N ASP A 406 -60.17 -19.86 6.42
CA ASP A 406 -59.85 -20.48 5.15
C ASP A 406 -58.39 -20.86 5.01
N ASP A 407 -57.46 -20.17 5.70
CA ASP A 407 -56.04 -20.46 5.67
C ASP A 407 -55.34 -19.92 6.94
N PRO A 408 -55.40 -20.67 8.04
CA PRO A 408 -54.87 -20.21 9.34
C PRO A 408 -53.37 -20.07 9.38
N ASP A 409 -52.64 -20.62 8.39
CA ASP A 409 -51.17 -20.53 8.31
C ASP A 409 -50.69 -19.40 7.39
N ASN A 410 -51.59 -18.82 6.60
CA ASN A 410 -51.24 -17.79 5.62
C ASN A 410 -51.91 -16.42 5.97
N VAL A 411 -51.60 -15.93 7.14
CA VAL A 411 -52.21 -14.75 7.74
C VAL A 411 -51.46 -13.44 7.46
N ILE A 412 -50.30 -13.54 6.77
CA ILE A 412 -49.42 -12.40 6.48
C ILE A 412 -49.27 -12.24 4.96
N ASN A 413 -49.45 -11.04 4.45
CA ASN A 413 -49.15 -10.69 3.06
C ASN A 413 -47.63 -10.72 2.79
N SER A 414 -47.24 -10.78 1.53
CA SER A 414 -45.84 -10.74 1.11
C SER A 414 -45.11 -9.45 1.50
N ASP A 415 -45.84 -8.38 1.79
CA ASP A 415 -45.32 -7.08 2.27
C ASP A 415 -45.15 -7.02 3.80
N GLY A 416 -45.52 -8.12 4.52
CA GLY A 416 -45.46 -8.22 5.96
C GLY A 416 -46.67 -7.68 6.73
N THR A 417 -47.68 -7.19 6.02
CA THR A 417 -48.95 -6.75 6.65
C THR A 417 -49.80 -7.97 7.00
N LEU A 418 -50.64 -7.84 8.04
CA LEU A 418 -51.64 -8.85 8.32
C LEU A 418 -52.72 -8.80 7.25
N LYS A 419 -53.12 -9.98 6.79
CA LYS A 419 -54.34 -10.08 5.97
C LYS A 419 -55.55 -9.61 6.77
N ALA A 420 -56.51 -9.03 6.12
CA ALA A 420 -57.77 -8.68 6.77
C ALA A 420 -58.44 -9.95 7.31
N PRO A 421 -58.77 -10.00 8.60
CA PRO A 421 -59.55 -11.12 9.14
C PRO A 421 -60.95 -11.13 8.53
N THR A 422 -61.50 -12.32 8.38
CA THR A 422 -62.90 -12.46 7.95
C THR A 422 -63.72 -13.03 9.10
N TYR A 423 -64.63 -12.26 9.62
CA TYR A 423 -65.53 -12.66 10.71
C TYR A 423 -66.89 -13.02 10.13
N TYR A 424 -67.30 -14.26 10.32
CA TYR A 424 -68.62 -14.74 9.96
C TYR A 424 -69.56 -14.63 11.15
N LEU A 425 -70.41 -13.66 11.13
CA LEU A 425 -71.47 -13.44 12.11
C LEU A 425 -72.82 -13.79 11.50
N GLN A 426 -73.83 -13.96 12.31
CA GLN A 426 -75.18 -14.17 11.82
C GLN A 426 -75.68 -13.03 10.94
N SER A 427 -75.14 -11.84 11.11
CA SER A 427 -75.46 -10.64 10.35
C SER A 427 -74.71 -10.48 9.04
N GLY A 428 -73.70 -11.33 8.74
CA GLY A 428 -72.89 -11.26 7.53
C GLY A 428 -71.40 -11.52 7.73
N GLN A 429 -70.61 -11.20 6.71
CA GLN A 429 -69.16 -11.31 6.70
C GLN A 429 -68.53 -9.92 6.88
N TYR A 430 -67.51 -9.81 7.76
CA TYR A 430 -66.83 -8.57 8.10
C TYR A 430 -65.30 -8.76 7.99
N ASN A 431 -64.60 -7.75 7.49
CA ASN A 431 -63.16 -7.85 7.18
C ASN A 431 -62.29 -7.11 8.20
N ASN A 432 -62.86 -6.62 9.28
CA ASN A 432 -62.12 -6.06 10.40
C ASN A 432 -62.90 -6.21 11.70
N VAL A 433 -62.16 -6.18 12.81
CA VAL A 433 -62.70 -6.33 14.15
C VAL A 433 -63.78 -5.26 14.44
N GLY A 434 -63.57 -4.03 13.98
CA GLY A 434 -64.48 -2.94 14.21
C GLY A 434 -65.85 -3.16 13.58
N GLU A 435 -65.86 -3.59 12.32
CA GLU A 435 -67.11 -3.90 11.60
C GLU A 435 -67.83 -5.11 12.18
N ALA A 436 -67.04 -6.17 12.53
CA ALA A 436 -67.60 -7.35 13.17
C ALA A 436 -68.24 -7.01 14.54
N LEU A 437 -67.51 -6.24 15.36
CA LEU A 437 -67.99 -5.80 16.66
C LEU A 437 -69.20 -4.86 16.52
N GLN A 438 -69.17 -3.94 15.54
CA GLN A 438 -70.28 -3.07 15.26
C GLN A 438 -71.52 -3.87 14.83
N SER A 439 -71.33 -4.95 14.08
CA SER A 439 -72.41 -5.83 13.72
C SER A 439 -73.01 -6.59 14.91
N ILE A 440 -72.10 -7.11 15.79
CA ILE A 440 -72.57 -7.73 17.05
C ILE A 440 -73.33 -6.69 17.86
N ASP A 441 -72.76 -5.49 18.00
CA ASP A 441 -73.38 -4.39 18.70
C ASP A 441 -74.75 -4.05 18.13
N ASN A 442 -74.84 -3.99 16.81
CA ASN A 442 -76.12 -3.75 16.12
C ASN A 442 -77.12 -4.88 16.33
N ASN A 443 -76.70 -6.07 16.75
CA ASN A 443 -77.55 -7.25 16.81
C ASN A 443 -77.62 -7.89 18.19
N THR A 444 -76.96 -7.28 19.22
CA THR A 444 -77.04 -7.77 20.60
C THR A 444 -77.76 -6.80 21.49
N LEU A 445 -78.36 -7.39 22.52
CA LEU A 445 -79.06 -6.64 23.55
C LEU A 445 -78.11 -6.00 24.53
N HIS A 446 -78.28 -4.71 24.84
CA HIS A 446 -77.56 -3.97 25.84
C HIS A 446 -78.16 -4.07 27.22
N TRP A 447 -77.25 -4.26 28.22
CA TRP A 447 -77.68 -4.06 29.60
C TRP A 447 -77.71 -2.55 29.95
N ASP A 448 -78.86 -1.98 30.09
CA ASP A 448 -79.04 -0.61 30.59
C ASP A 448 -79.18 -0.66 32.13
N SER A 449 -78.15 -0.10 32.85
CA SER A 449 -78.17 -0.06 34.29
C SER A 449 -79.30 0.79 34.89
N LYS A 450 -79.82 1.76 34.14
CA LYS A 450 -80.95 2.54 34.53
C LYS A 450 -82.28 1.79 34.31
N SER A 451 -82.32 1.03 33.26
CA SER A 451 -83.51 0.22 32.92
C SER A 451 -83.39 -1.22 33.43
N ASN A 452 -82.21 -1.63 33.93
CA ASN A 452 -81.86 -3.00 34.37
C ASN A 452 -82.20 -4.03 33.28
N LYS A 453 -81.91 -3.67 32.01
CA LYS A 453 -82.28 -4.45 30.82
C LYS A 453 -81.17 -4.45 29.80
N TYR A 454 -81.15 -5.47 28.95
CA TYR A 454 -80.44 -5.41 27.70
C TYR A 454 -81.29 -4.51 26.72
N SER A 455 -80.68 -3.44 26.25
CA SER A 455 -81.31 -2.51 25.29
C SER A 455 -81.02 -2.91 23.86
N ALA A 456 -82.02 -2.91 23.02
CA ALA A 456 -81.95 -3.15 21.59
C ALA A 456 -81.87 -1.86 20.75
N SER A 457 -81.73 -0.69 21.42
CA SER A 457 -81.68 0.56 20.67
C SER A 457 -80.26 0.89 20.20
N HIS A 458 -80.09 1.13 18.90
CA HIS A 458 -78.81 1.34 18.23
C HIS A 458 -78.79 2.73 17.60
N THR A 459 -77.68 3.42 17.79
CA THR A 459 -77.42 4.72 17.15
C THR A 459 -76.31 4.55 16.12
N VAL A 460 -76.61 4.79 14.85
CA VAL A 460 -75.57 4.77 13.80
C VAL A 460 -75.02 6.18 13.67
N PHE A 461 -73.71 6.27 13.76
CA PHE A 461 -72.94 7.51 13.58
C PHE A 461 -72.28 7.55 12.19
N ASN A 462 -72.21 8.75 11.60
CA ASN A 462 -71.32 8.99 10.46
C ASN A 462 -69.82 9.03 10.89
N ALA A 463 -68.95 8.97 9.94
CA ALA A 463 -67.49 9.07 10.18
C ALA A 463 -67.08 10.40 10.89
N ASN A 464 -67.89 11.43 10.83
CA ASN A 464 -67.72 12.73 11.50
C ASN A 464 -68.39 12.82 12.88
N GLY A 465 -68.84 11.70 13.43
CA GLY A 465 -69.48 11.63 14.75
C GLY A 465 -70.93 12.12 14.79
N SER A 466 -71.47 12.56 13.69
CA SER A 466 -72.93 12.95 13.63
C SER A 466 -73.79 11.69 13.52
N VAL A 467 -75.00 11.76 14.08
CA VAL A 467 -75.95 10.65 14.01
C VAL A 467 -76.46 10.48 12.58
N LYS A 468 -76.21 9.28 12.00
CA LYS A 468 -76.66 8.92 10.65
C LYS A 468 -78.11 8.46 10.63
N SER A 469 -78.48 7.74 11.65
CA SER A 469 -79.84 7.26 11.82
C SER A 469 -80.18 7.02 13.29
N THR A 470 -81.44 7.07 13.66
CA THR A 470 -81.96 6.82 15.02
C THR A 470 -82.35 5.35 15.25
N SER A 471 -82.25 4.47 14.26
CA SER A 471 -82.29 3.04 14.54
C SER A 471 -80.99 2.66 15.20
N ALA A 472 -81.02 2.61 16.47
CA ALA A 472 -79.85 2.47 17.30
C ALA A 472 -79.07 1.20 16.99
N LYS A 473 -77.82 1.36 16.71
CA LYS A 473 -76.87 0.26 16.72
C LYS A 473 -76.27 0.14 18.13
N ASN A 474 -76.21 -1.07 18.67
CA ASN A 474 -75.72 -1.30 20.03
C ASN A 474 -74.24 -1.34 20.04
N ILE A 475 -73.66 -0.64 20.95
CA ILE A 475 -72.26 -0.80 21.31
C ILE A 475 -72.20 -1.60 22.59
N ILE A 476 -71.55 -2.74 22.57
CA ILE A 476 -71.22 -3.49 23.81
C ILE A 476 -69.96 -2.85 24.36
N THR A 477 -70.11 -2.12 25.47
CA THR A 477 -68.99 -1.52 26.22
C THR A 477 -68.75 -2.30 27.50
N ASP A 478 -67.61 -2.01 28.18
CA ASP A 478 -67.28 -2.62 29.50
C ASP A 478 -67.17 -4.14 29.45
N VAL A 479 -66.83 -4.67 28.28
CA VAL A 479 -66.50 -6.08 28.16
C VAL A 479 -65.14 -6.31 28.84
N ALA A 480 -65.16 -7.12 29.90
CA ALA A 480 -63.93 -7.53 30.56
C ALA A 480 -62.99 -8.24 29.59
N ASP A 481 -61.68 -8.22 29.93
CA ASP A 481 -60.72 -8.96 29.15
C ASP A 481 -61.10 -10.44 29.07
N GLY A 482 -61.26 -10.96 27.86
CA GLY A 482 -61.56 -12.36 27.65
C GLY A 482 -60.34 -13.23 27.90
N THR A 483 -60.53 -14.47 28.34
CA THR A 483 -59.47 -15.44 28.46
C THR A 483 -58.87 -15.73 27.07
N ILE A 484 -57.57 -15.50 26.89
CA ILE A 484 -56.91 -15.82 25.64
C ILE A 484 -56.30 -17.23 25.71
N SER A 485 -57.08 -18.21 25.32
CA SER A 485 -56.66 -19.62 25.26
C SER A 485 -57.37 -20.33 24.07
N ALA A 486 -56.87 -21.49 23.70
CA ALA A 486 -57.42 -22.26 22.57
C ALA A 486 -58.85 -22.75 22.82
N THR A 487 -59.34 -22.71 24.05
CA THR A 487 -60.66 -23.16 24.46
C THR A 487 -61.56 -22.04 25.01
N SER A 488 -61.07 -20.79 24.96
CA SER A 488 -61.85 -19.66 25.46
C SER A 488 -63.01 -19.33 24.52
N SER A 489 -64.17 -19.10 25.10
CA SER A 489 -65.33 -18.51 24.44
C SER A 489 -65.56 -17.05 24.81
N ASP A 490 -64.62 -16.43 25.52
CA ASP A 490 -64.71 -15.05 25.94
C ASP A 490 -64.50 -14.10 24.77
N ALA A 491 -65.16 -12.96 24.79
CA ALA A 491 -64.93 -11.90 23.83
C ALA A 491 -63.58 -11.23 24.08
N VAL A 492 -62.80 -10.98 23.01
CA VAL A 492 -61.56 -10.20 23.07
C VAL A 492 -61.93 -8.72 22.92
N ASN A 493 -61.49 -7.88 23.84
CA ASN A 493 -61.79 -6.43 23.81
C ASN A 493 -60.65 -5.61 23.14
N GLY A 494 -60.97 -4.33 22.82
CA GLY A 494 -60.07 -3.44 22.11
C GLY A 494 -58.76 -3.13 22.83
N SER A 495 -58.72 -3.22 24.22
CA SER A 495 -57.49 -2.96 24.97
C SER A 495 -56.47 -4.08 24.81
N GLN A 496 -56.93 -5.32 24.77
CA GLN A 496 -56.06 -6.47 24.48
C GLN A 496 -55.45 -6.35 23.08
N LEU A 497 -56.23 -5.91 22.09
CA LEU A 497 -55.71 -5.64 20.77
C LEU A 497 -54.75 -4.45 20.75
N TYR A 498 -55.03 -3.39 21.55
CA TYR A 498 -54.14 -2.25 21.69
C TYR A 498 -52.81 -2.65 22.32
N ASN A 499 -52.84 -3.42 23.45
CA ASN A 499 -51.66 -3.91 24.10
C ASN A 499 -50.86 -4.81 23.18
N LEU A 500 -51.52 -5.77 22.50
CA LEU A 500 -50.89 -6.59 21.51
C LEU A 500 -50.25 -5.79 20.37
N LYS A 501 -50.96 -4.70 19.95
CA LYS A 501 -50.44 -3.78 18.93
C LYS A 501 -49.22 -2.99 19.45
N GLN A 502 -49.18 -2.67 20.76
CA GLN A 502 -48.00 -2.04 21.36
C GLN A 502 -46.81 -3.01 21.38
N ASP A 503 -47.07 -4.32 21.61
CA ASP A 503 -46.05 -5.36 21.65
C ASP A 503 -45.66 -5.85 20.25
N ALA A 504 -46.48 -5.60 19.24
CA ALA A 504 -46.25 -6.03 17.87
C ALA A 504 -45.34 -5.04 17.13
N LEU A 505 -44.46 -5.56 16.31
CA LEU A 505 -43.70 -4.76 15.37
C LEU A 505 -44.60 -4.15 14.33
N LEU A 506 -44.60 -2.83 14.25
CA LEU A 506 -45.46 -2.09 13.35
C LEU A 506 -44.75 -1.77 12.02
N TRP A 507 -45.40 -2.04 10.92
CA TRP A 507 -45.04 -1.56 9.59
C TRP A 507 -45.40 -0.08 9.44
N ASP A 508 -44.40 0.79 9.06
CA ASP A 508 -44.58 2.24 8.94
C ASP A 508 -45.05 2.70 7.55
N GLY A 509 -45.30 1.74 6.63
CA GLY A 509 -45.60 1.99 5.23
C GLY A 509 -44.42 1.84 4.28
N THR A 510 -43.18 1.79 4.80
CA THR A 510 -41.96 1.72 4.01
C THR A 510 -40.95 0.68 4.51
N ALA A 511 -40.92 0.41 5.81
CA ALA A 511 -39.99 -0.53 6.43
C ALA A 511 -40.53 -1.05 7.77
N PHE A 512 -39.98 -2.20 8.21
CA PHE A 512 -40.11 -2.64 9.60
C PHE A 512 -39.17 -1.82 10.48
N SER A 513 -39.73 -0.97 11.32
CA SER A 513 -38.98 -0.10 12.21
C SER A 513 -38.77 -0.76 13.57
N ALA A 514 -37.54 -0.93 13.99
CA ALA A 514 -37.17 -1.31 15.35
C ALA A 514 -37.08 -0.09 16.29
N LYS A 515 -37.88 0.94 16.04
CA LYS A 515 -37.98 2.10 16.91
C LYS A 515 -38.98 1.85 18.02
N HIS A 516 -38.53 1.86 19.26
CA HIS A 516 -39.38 1.67 20.43
C HIS A 516 -39.34 2.89 21.36
N GLY A 517 -40.51 3.12 22.02
CA GLY A 517 -40.68 4.17 23.01
C GLY A 517 -40.98 5.56 22.42
N THR A 518 -41.23 6.51 23.31
CA THR A 518 -41.64 7.91 22.97
C THR A 518 -40.51 8.74 22.37
N SER A 519 -39.25 8.28 22.47
CA SER A 519 -38.05 9.01 22.00
C SER A 519 -37.62 8.64 20.60
N ASN A 520 -38.24 7.68 19.93
CA ASN A 520 -37.95 7.29 18.55
C ASN A 520 -36.47 6.99 18.26
N THR A 521 -35.76 6.45 19.26
CA THR A 521 -34.30 6.18 19.19
C THR A 521 -34.03 4.91 18.39
N ASN A 522 -32.97 4.94 17.59
CA ASN A 522 -32.52 3.79 16.80
C ASN A 522 -32.02 2.67 17.72
N SER A 523 -32.49 1.46 17.50
CA SER A 523 -31.99 0.27 18.18
C SER A 523 -30.79 -0.32 17.46
N LYS A 524 -29.80 -0.81 18.23
CA LYS A 524 -28.67 -1.55 17.68
C LYS A 524 -29.10 -2.98 17.35
N ILE A 525 -28.54 -3.52 16.27
CA ILE A 525 -28.62 -4.94 15.99
C ILE A 525 -27.55 -5.65 16.84
N THR A 526 -27.94 -6.53 17.76
CA THR A 526 -27.03 -7.31 18.61
C THR A 526 -27.33 -8.80 18.49
N ASN A 527 -26.40 -9.64 18.97
CA ASN A 527 -26.51 -11.10 18.96
C ASN A 527 -26.74 -11.70 17.57
N VAL A 528 -26.25 -11.01 16.56
CA VAL A 528 -26.24 -11.52 15.20
C VAL A 528 -25.11 -12.55 15.10
N ALA A 529 -25.43 -13.78 14.67
CA ALA A 529 -24.42 -14.80 14.41
C ALA A 529 -23.39 -14.32 13.36
N ASP A 530 -22.17 -14.85 13.43
CA ASP A 530 -21.13 -14.51 12.48
C ASP A 530 -21.56 -14.86 11.04
N GLY A 531 -21.58 -13.85 10.22
CA GLY A 531 -21.83 -14.01 8.79
C GLY A 531 -20.56 -14.36 8.04
N ALA A 532 -20.68 -15.06 6.93
CA ALA A 532 -19.54 -15.34 6.06
C ALA A 532 -19.00 -14.02 5.46
N VAL A 533 -17.73 -13.70 5.73
CA VAL A 533 -17.06 -12.53 5.16
C VAL A 533 -16.35 -12.93 3.88
N SER A 534 -17.01 -12.73 2.75
CA SER A 534 -16.46 -13.01 1.41
C SER A 534 -17.07 -12.09 0.37
N ALA A 535 -16.44 -11.99 -0.78
CA ALA A 535 -16.92 -11.13 -1.89
C ALA A 535 -18.31 -11.51 -2.41
N SER A 536 -18.79 -12.73 -2.15
CA SER A 536 -20.08 -13.24 -2.61
C SER A 536 -21.10 -13.44 -1.49
N SER A 537 -20.72 -13.21 -0.23
CA SER A 537 -21.63 -13.39 0.91
C SER A 537 -22.72 -12.33 0.90
N LYS A 538 -23.93 -12.77 1.27
CA LYS A 538 -25.09 -11.93 1.55
C LYS A 538 -25.41 -11.89 3.04
N ASP A 539 -24.55 -12.46 3.85
CA ASP A 539 -24.74 -12.53 5.28
C ASP A 539 -24.48 -11.17 5.93
N ALA A 540 -25.20 -10.87 6.98
CA ALA A 540 -24.89 -9.75 7.84
C ALA A 540 -23.60 -10.04 8.61
N VAL A 541 -22.75 -9.03 8.72
CA VAL A 541 -21.59 -9.06 9.61
C VAL A 541 -21.97 -8.36 10.91
N ASN A 542 -21.74 -9.03 12.04
CA ASN A 542 -22.07 -8.49 13.37
C ASN A 542 -20.97 -7.56 13.92
N GLY A 543 -21.28 -6.92 15.04
CA GLY A 543 -20.36 -5.97 15.67
C GLY A 543 -19.03 -6.58 16.14
N SER A 544 -18.99 -7.89 16.49
CA SER A 544 -17.74 -8.56 16.88
C SER A 544 -16.80 -8.76 15.69
N GLN A 545 -17.31 -9.23 14.58
CA GLN A 545 -16.54 -9.38 13.34
C GLN A 545 -15.94 -8.04 12.86
N LEU A 546 -16.72 -6.97 12.96
CA LEU A 546 -16.24 -5.62 12.66
C LEU A 546 -15.19 -5.13 13.67
N TYR A 547 -15.37 -5.48 14.96
CA TYR A 547 -14.41 -5.16 16.02
C TYR A 547 -13.07 -5.87 15.78
N ASP A 548 -13.11 -7.17 15.44
CA ASP A 548 -11.91 -7.96 15.16
C ASP A 548 -11.16 -7.40 13.94
N LEU A 549 -11.88 -7.07 12.87
CA LEU A 549 -11.31 -6.42 11.71
C LEU A 549 -10.68 -5.06 12.05
N LYS A 550 -11.31 -4.30 12.96
CA LYS A 550 -10.78 -3.03 13.46
C LYS A 550 -9.55 -3.20 14.34
N GLN A 551 -9.45 -4.33 15.08
CA GLN A 551 -8.25 -4.64 15.88
C GLN A 551 -7.05 -4.98 14.99
N ASP A 552 -7.29 -5.63 13.87
CA ASP A 552 -6.26 -5.96 12.89
C ASP A 552 -5.90 -4.75 11.99
N ALA A 553 -6.76 -3.75 11.95
CA ALA A 553 -6.49 -2.50 11.26
C ALA A 553 -5.65 -1.56 12.12
N LEU A 554 -4.70 -0.90 11.48
CA LEU A 554 -3.91 0.15 12.13
C LEU A 554 -4.83 1.30 12.56
N LEU A 555 -4.93 1.54 13.86
CA LEU A 555 -5.74 2.62 14.42
C LEU A 555 -4.91 3.90 14.59
N TRP A 556 -5.48 5.01 14.20
CA TRP A 556 -4.91 6.35 14.41
C TRP A 556 -5.31 6.95 15.75
N ASP A 557 -4.33 7.43 16.53
CA ASP A 557 -4.55 8.03 17.86
C ASP A 557 -4.49 9.56 17.89
N GLY A 558 -4.35 10.19 16.72
CA GLY A 558 -4.13 11.64 16.60
C GLY A 558 -2.67 12.03 16.36
N THR A 559 -1.72 11.11 16.51
CA THR A 559 -0.29 11.36 16.35
C THR A 559 0.49 10.26 15.62
N ALA A 560 0.05 9.01 15.69
CA ALA A 560 0.71 7.88 15.02
C ALA A 560 -0.24 6.70 14.79
N PHE A 561 0.06 5.86 13.81
CA PHE A 561 -0.57 4.54 13.62
C PHE A 561 0.02 3.53 14.61
N SER A 562 -0.75 3.08 15.55
CA SER A 562 -0.34 2.03 16.47
C SER A 562 -1.15 0.75 16.26
N ALA A 563 -0.48 -0.37 16.12
CA ALA A 563 -1.10 -1.68 16.27
C ALA A 563 -1.20 -2.00 17.78
N LYS A 564 -2.32 -1.71 18.41
CA LYS A 564 -2.61 -2.28 19.71
C LYS A 564 -3.15 -3.69 19.49
N HIS A 565 -2.26 -4.66 19.53
CA HIS A 565 -2.67 -6.05 19.73
C HIS A 565 -3.07 -6.19 21.20
N GLY A 566 -4.36 -6.38 21.46
CA GLY A 566 -4.80 -6.94 22.73
C GLY A 566 -4.19 -8.35 22.93
N PRO A 567 -4.08 -8.86 24.16
CA PRO A 567 -3.49 -10.17 24.37
C PRO A 567 -4.27 -11.23 23.59
N ARG A 568 -3.62 -11.80 22.59
CA ARG A 568 -4.15 -13.00 21.93
C ARG A 568 -4.14 -14.11 22.98
N ASN A 569 -5.30 -14.54 23.41
CA ASN A 569 -5.41 -15.85 23.99
C ASN A 569 -5.00 -16.86 22.93
N THR A 570 -3.74 -17.29 23.00
CA THR A 570 -3.26 -18.46 22.29
C THR A 570 -4.03 -19.67 22.81
N CYS A 571 -5.11 -20.05 22.14
CA CYS A 571 -5.55 -21.42 22.19
C CYS A 571 -4.74 -22.19 21.14
N LEU A 572 -3.77 -22.97 21.63
CA LEU A 572 -3.16 -24.09 20.92
C LEU A 572 -4.28 -25.07 20.52
N LEU A 573 -4.37 -25.35 19.25
CA LEU A 573 -4.38 -26.70 18.65
C LEU A 573 -4.26 -26.57 17.15
#